data_d147a171e0336e215bb890742058f72e
#
_entry.id   d147a171e0336e215bb890742058f72e
#
_cell.length_a   1.000
_cell.length_b   1.000
_cell.length_c   1.000
_cell.angle_alpha   90.00
_cell.angle_beta   90.00
_cell.angle_gamma   90.00
#
_symmetry.space_group_name_H-M   'P 1'
#
loop_
_entity.id
_entity.type
_entity.pdbx_description
1 polymer ?
#
loop_
_entity_poly.entity_id
_entity_poly.type
_entity_poly.pdbx_seq_one_letter_code
_entity_poly.pdbx_strand_id
1 'polypeptide(L)'
;MAQSKREIEAVLAEAGARPRHQFGQNFMIDQNLVRLVAEAGEISKDDVVIEVGPGTGTLTEELISRAGKVVAVEIDRDLAGMIRKRFDVGAGFQLIEGDALAGKHALRDEILHVIRQGQAAAKPVKLVANLPYNIASPLVIEMLIEGVELLAFTVQKEVAQRIGAKPGGEEYGPLSVMAQMLARVELLRTLPAQAFWPAPKIESALVRLRREDRLGDRARDFGRFVHTLFSFRRKTLRKALSQAGYEAEKVLAKVGVDGGRRGEEFSPVEFWRMFEAVE
;
A
#
# COMPACT_ATOMS: atom_id res chain seq x y z
N MET A 1 19.47 -8.56 13.20
CA MET A 1 20.44 -7.71 12.43
C MET A 1 20.17 -7.86 10.94
N ALA A 2 20.21 -6.77 10.13
CA ALA A 2 19.98 -6.90 8.69
C ALA A 2 21.04 -7.82 8.08
N GLN A 3 20.58 -8.62 7.14
CA GLN A 3 21.41 -9.57 6.44
C GLN A 3 22.19 -8.86 5.34
N SER A 4 23.50 -9.09 5.26
CA SER A 4 24.30 -8.71 4.10
C SER A 4 23.85 -9.49 2.85
N LYS A 5 24.23 -9.02 1.67
CA LYS A 5 23.98 -9.76 0.41
C LYS A 5 24.42 -11.23 0.50
N ARG A 6 25.60 -11.50 1.06
CA ARG A 6 26.14 -12.88 1.20
C ARG A 6 25.29 -13.74 2.13
N GLU A 7 24.79 -13.17 3.21
CA GLU A 7 23.90 -13.87 4.13
C GLU A 7 22.57 -14.20 3.48
N ILE A 8 21.98 -13.25 2.71
CA ILE A 8 20.75 -13.50 1.95
C ILE A 8 20.97 -14.60 0.91
N GLU A 9 22.07 -14.55 0.14
CA GLU A 9 22.42 -15.59 -0.83
C GLU A 9 22.58 -16.96 -0.16
N ALA A 10 23.24 -17.02 0.99
CA ALA A 10 23.43 -18.27 1.74
C ALA A 10 22.09 -18.83 2.25
N VAL A 11 21.25 -17.99 2.84
CA VAL A 11 19.93 -18.36 3.37
C VAL A 11 19.00 -18.84 2.25
N LEU A 12 19.01 -18.18 1.09
CA LEU A 12 18.24 -18.61 -0.07
C LEU A 12 18.75 -19.94 -0.64
N ALA A 13 20.07 -20.12 -0.72
CA ALA A 13 20.68 -21.36 -1.22
C ALA A 13 20.34 -22.55 -0.31
N GLU A 14 20.38 -22.36 1.02
CA GLU A 14 19.99 -23.38 2.00
C GLU A 14 18.51 -23.79 1.85
N ALA A 15 17.63 -22.82 1.52
CA ALA A 15 16.22 -23.08 1.25
C ALA A 15 15.94 -23.61 -0.17
N GLY A 16 16.95 -23.77 -1.02
CA GLY A 16 16.78 -24.10 -2.43
C GLY A 16 16.06 -23.01 -3.24
N ALA A 17 15.98 -21.79 -2.70
CA ALA A 17 15.27 -20.67 -3.29
C ALA A 17 16.20 -19.74 -4.08
N ARG A 18 15.60 -18.95 -4.99
CA ARG A 18 16.26 -17.88 -5.74
C ARG A 18 15.32 -16.68 -5.84
N PRO A 19 15.83 -15.44 -5.96
CA PRO A 19 14.98 -14.29 -6.20
C PRO A 19 14.11 -14.49 -7.44
N ARG A 20 12.79 -14.30 -7.30
CA ARG A 20 11.83 -14.49 -8.40
C ARG A 20 11.30 -13.15 -8.86
N HIS A 21 11.64 -12.73 -10.09
CA HIS A 21 11.18 -11.48 -10.69
C HIS A 21 9.66 -11.36 -10.75
N GLN A 22 8.96 -12.48 -10.98
CA GLN A 22 7.49 -12.49 -11.03
C GLN A 22 6.84 -12.06 -9.70
N PHE A 23 7.53 -12.19 -8.57
CA PHE A 23 7.05 -11.76 -7.26
C PHE A 23 7.61 -10.39 -6.84
N GLY A 24 8.37 -9.70 -7.71
CA GLY A 24 8.93 -8.39 -7.42
C GLY A 24 9.91 -8.37 -6.24
N GLN A 25 10.61 -9.48 -6.01
CA GLN A 25 11.49 -9.68 -4.85
C GLN A 25 12.76 -8.83 -4.97
N ASN A 26 12.91 -7.86 -4.06
CA ASN A 26 14.10 -7.05 -3.84
C ASN A 26 14.33 -6.95 -2.33
N PHE A 27 15.30 -7.69 -1.80
CA PHE A 27 15.55 -7.78 -0.36
C PHE A 27 16.36 -6.59 0.12
N MET A 28 16.00 -6.00 1.25
CA MET A 28 16.78 -4.94 1.88
C MET A 28 18.07 -5.49 2.48
N ILE A 29 19.22 -4.92 2.08
CA ILE A 29 20.55 -5.31 2.55
C ILE A 29 21.21 -4.23 3.42
N ASP A 30 20.57 -3.10 3.61
CA ASP A 30 21.02 -2.00 4.45
C ASP A 30 20.29 -2.00 5.80
N GLN A 31 21.03 -2.25 6.89
CA GLN A 31 20.50 -2.28 8.25
C GLN A 31 19.83 -0.96 8.66
N ASN A 32 20.40 0.18 8.24
CA ASN A 32 19.82 1.48 8.59
C ASN A 32 18.48 1.68 7.89
N LEU A 33 18.35 1.15 6.66
CA LEU A 33 17.08 1.17 5.95
C LEU A 33 16.03 0.31 6.64
N VAL A 34 16.37 -0.90 7.07
CA VAL A 34 15.44 -1.79 7.81
C VAL A 34 14.91 -1.09 9.07
N ARG A 35 15.81 -0.47 9.85
CA ARG A 35 15.41 0.30 11.05
C ARG A 35 14.54 1.49 10.69
N LEU A 36 14.90 2.24 9.66
CA LEU A 36 14.15 3.40 9.19
C LEU A 36 12.72 3.02 8.79
N VAL A 37 12.54 1.89 8.09
CA VAL A 37 11.20 1.39 7.72
C VAL A 37 10.40 1.00 8.95
N ALA A 38 11.00 0.30 9.91
CA ALA A 38 10.34 -0.06 11.17
C ALA A 38 9.98 1.18 12.01
N GLU A 39 10.88 2.18 12.08
CA GLU A 39 10.64 3.45 12.78
C GLU A 39 9.52 4.26 12.13
N ALA A 40 9.45 4.27 10.80
CA ALA A 40 8.35 4.92 10.08
C ALA A 40 6.98 4.34 10.42
N GLY A 41 6.92 3.07 10.86
CA GLY A 41 5.73 2.39 11.34
C GLY A 41 5.25 2.84 12.72
N GLU A 42 6.07 3.58 13.47
CA GLU A 42 5.73 4.05 14.85
C GLU A 42 5.15 2.93 15.72
N ILE A 43 5.83 1.80 15.71
CA ILE A 43 5.36 0.54 16.29
C ILE A 43 5.51 0.54 17.80
N SER A 44 4.47 0.08 18.50
CA SER A 44 4.44 -0.16 19.94
C SER A 44 4.05 -1.61 20.28
N LYS A 45 4.16 -2.00 21.54
CA LYS A 45 3.75 -3.33 22.02
C LYS A 45 2.23 -3.58 22.01
N ASP A 46 1.44 -2.53 21.80
CA ASP A 46 -0.02 -2.65 21.69
C ASP A 46 -0.47 -2.94 20.24
N ASP A 47 0.45 -2.76 19.28
CA ASP A 47 0.11 -2.83 17.86
C ASP A 47 0.07 -4.27 17.31
N VAL A 48 -0.82 -4.48 16.36
CA VAL A 48 -0.81 -5.60 15.41
C VAL A 48 -0.20 -5.12 14.11
N VAL A 49 0.96 -5.65 13.73
CA VAL A 49 1.66 -5.26 12.51
C VAL A 49 1.50 -6.34 11.45
N ILE A 50 1.02 -5.95 10.28
CA ILE A 50 0.98 -6.79 9.08
C ILE A 50 2.22 -6.49 8.24
N GLU A 51 2.96 -7.53 7.84
CA GLU A 51 4.07 -7.45 6.89
C GLU A 51 3.73 -8.26 5.65
N VAL A 52 3.74 -7.65 4.48
CA VAL A 52 3.51 -8.34 3.20
C VAL A 52 4.82 -8.47 2.44
N GLY A 53 5.20 -9.72 2.14
CA GLY A 53 6.49 -10.06 1.55
C GLY A 53 7.65 -9.99 2.54
N PRO A 54 7.67 -10.80 3.62
CA PRO A 54 8.75 -10.81 4.61
C PRO A 54 10.10 -11.21 4.00
N GLY A 55 10.09 -11.91 2.87
CA GLY A 55 11.28 -12.37 2.17
C GLY A 55 12.15 -13.25 3.05
N THR A 56 13.38 -12.81 3.35
CA THR A 56 14.30 -13.53 4.24
C THR A 56 14.08 -13.24 5.72
N GLY A 57 13.09 -12.42 6.07
CA GLY A 57 12.70 -12.11 7.46
C GLY A 57 13.55 -11.04 8.13
N THR A 58 14.28 -10.23 7.36
CA THR A 58 15.14 -9.17 7.93
C THR A 58 14.33 -8.08 8.60
N LEU A 59 13.24 -7.60 7.96
CA LEU A 59 12.34 -6.64 8.56
C LEU A 59 11.47 -7.31 9.63
N THR A 60 11.01 -8.54 9.41
CA THR A 60 10.21 -9.32 10.35
C THR A 60 10.84 -9.38 11.74
N GLU A 61 12.16 -9.64 11.82
CA GLU A 61 12.91 -9.68 13.09
C GLU A 61 12.81 -8.35 13.85
N GLU A 62 12.97 -7.23 13.15
CA GLU A 62 12.85 -5.88 13.71
C GLU A 62 11.42 -5.58 14.17
N LEU A 63 10.41 -6.02 13.38
CA LEU A 63 9.00 -5.85 13.72
C LEU A 63 8.60 -6.64 14.98
N ILE A 64 9.02 -7.91 15.09
CA ILE A 64 8.75 -8.77 16.26
C ILE A 64 9.34 -8.16 17.54
N SER A 65 10.51 -7.53 17.46
CA SER A 65 11.13 -6.89 18.61
C SER A 65 10.32 -5.69 19.15
N ARG A 66 9.51 -5.03 18.31
CA ARG A 66 8.78 -3.80 18.61
C ARG A 66 7.28 -4.00 18.82
N ALA A 67 6.63 -4.83 18.02
CA ALA A 67 5.19 -5.02 18.02
C ALA A 67 4.70 -5.96 19.14
N GLY A 68 3.42 -5.90 19.44
CA GLY A 68 2.73 -6.89 20.27
C GLY A 68 2.41 -8.16 19.50
N LYS A 69 2.06 -8.03 18.21
CA LYS A 69 1.84 -9.14 17.28
C LYS A 69 2.32 -8.76 15.89
N VAL A 70 2.98 -9.68 15.19
CA VAL A 70 3.34 -9.54 13.77
C VAL A 70 2.64 -10.64 12.98
N VAL A 71 2.00 -10.26 11.88
CA VAL A 71 1.38 -11.18 10.92
C VAL A 71 2.07 -11.00 9.58
N ALA A 72 2.91 -11.96 9.20
CA ALA A 72 3.60 -11.97 7.92
C ALA A 72 2.78 -12.70 6.86
N VAL A 73 2.75 -12.18 5.63
CA VAL A 73 2.04 -12.78 4.49
C VAL A 73 3.05 -13.02 3.36
N GLU A 74 3.26 -14.30 2.97
CA GLU A 74 4.25 -14.66 1.96
C GLU A 74 3.65 -15.56 0.88
N ILE A 75 3.77 -15.15 -0.37
CA ILE A 75 3.26 -15.88 -1.54
C ILE A 75 4.23 -16.98 -2.00
N ASP A 76 5.52 -16.79 -1.76
CA ASP A 76 6.55 -17.75 -2.14
C ASP A 76 6.66 -18.86 -1.08
N ARG A 77 6.31 -20.10 -1.45
CA ARG A 77 6.31 -21.25 -0.54
C ARG A 77 7.68 -21.56 0.04
N ASP A 78 8.75 -21.36 -0.74
CA ASP A 78 10.11 -21.64 -0.28
C ASP A 78 10.52 -20.62 0.80
N LEU A 79 10.21 -19.33 0.57
CA LEU A 79 10.43 -18.27 1.56
C LEU A 79 9.52 -18.43 2.78
N ALA A 80 8.24 -18.81 2.60
CA ALA A 80 7.33 -19.10 3.71
C ALA A 80 7.85 -20.24 4.59
N GLY A 81 8.35 -21.32 3.98
CA GLY A 81 8.99 -22.43 4.70
C GLY A 81 10.22 -21.99 5.50
N MET A 82 11.00 -21.08 4.96
CA MET A 82 12.16 -20.50 5.62
C MET A 82 11.77 -19.61 6.81
N ILE A 83 10.80 -18.72 6.63
CA ILE A 83 10.26 -17.86 7.69
C ILE A 83 9.71 -18.71 8.84
N ARG A 84 8.99 -19.81 8.54
CA ARG A 84 8.45 -20.72 9.55
C ARG A 84 9.56 -21.40 10.37
N LYS A 85 10.70 -21.71 9.76
CA LYS A 85 11.86 -22.29 10.47
C LYS A 85 12.61 -21.26 11.31
N ARG A 86 12.63 -20.00 10.84
CA ARG A 86 13.39 -18.93 11.47
C ARG A 86 12.69 -18.31 12.68
N PHE A 87 11.37 -18.21 12.63
CA PHE A 87 10.58 -17.55 13.66
C PHE A 87 9.60 -18.53 14.30
N ASP A 88 9.50 -18.46 15.62
CA ASP A 88 8.55 -19.28 16.39
C ASP A 88 7.11 -18.80 16.14
N VAL A 89 6.33 -19.63 15.45
CA VAL A 89 4.92 -19.31 15.14
C VAL A 89 4.09 -19.54 16.40
N GLY A 90 3.55 -18.47 16.97
CA GLY A 90 2.78 -18.51 18.21
C GLY A 90 2.04 -17.20 18.47
N ALA A 91 1.84 -16.86 19.73
CA ALA A 91 1.03 -15.70 20.13
C ALA A 91 1.54 -14.36 19.58
N GLY A 92 2.86 -14.17 19.44
CA GLY A 92 3.49 -12.94 18.98
C GLY A 92 3.79 -12.88 17.48
N PHE A 93 3.80 -14.05 16.79
CA PHE A 93 4.09 -14.12 15.36
C PHE A 93 3.18 -15.13 14.65
N GLN A 94 2.60 -14.71 13.54
CA GLN A 94 1.77 -15.55 12.67
C GLN A 94 2.26 -15.44 11.22
N LEU A 95 2.30 -16.56 10.51
CA LEU A 95 2.60 -16.61 9.07
C LEU A 95 1.36 -17.07 8.31
N ILE A 96 0.98 -16.29 7.29
CA ILE A 96 -0.05 -16.60 6.30
C ILE A 96 0.66 -16.92 4.98
N GLU A 97 0.48 -18.12 4.43
CA GLU A 97 1.02 -18.48 3.13
C GLU A 97 0.02 -18.18 2.02
N GLY A 98 0.44 -17.38 1.03
CA GLY A 98 -0.31 -17.07 -0.17
C GLY A 98 -0.30 -15.60 -0.53
N ASP A 99 -1.11 -15.26 -1.54
CA ASP A 99 -1.24 -13.88 -2.00
C ASP A 99 -1.98 -13.04 -0.94
N ALA A 100 -1.52 -11.81 -0.71
CA ALA A 100 -2.19 -10.87 0.16
C ALA A 100 -3.53 -10.37 -0.44
N LEU A 101 -3.68 -10.47 -1.76
CA LEU A 101 -4.89 -10.10 -2.48
C LEU A 101 -5.66 -11.34 -2.92
N ALA A 102 -6.97 -11.37 -2.67
CA ALA A 102 -7.92 -12.35 -3.22
C ALA A 102 -8.38 -11.99 -4.65
N GLY A 103 -7.95 -10.83 -5.17
CA GLY A 103 -8.25 -10.29 -6.49
C GLY A 103 -7.76 -8.85 -6.59
N LYS A 104 -8.14 -8.12 -7.65
CA LYS A 104 -7.64 -6.74 -7.88
C LYS A 104 -8.01 -5.75 -6.76
N HIS A 105 -9.15 -5.97 -6.09
CA HIS A 105 -9.77 -5.01 -5.16
C HIS A 105 -10.32 -5.70 -3.91
N ALA A 106 -9.61 -6.70 -3.41
CA ALA A 106 -9.98 -7.38 -2.18
C ALA A 106 -8.75 -7.96 -1.49
N LEU A 107 -8.65 -7.76 -0.19
CA LEU A 107 -7.70 -8.48 0.65
C LEU A 107 -8.19 -9.93 0.83
N ARG A 108 -7.25 -10.85 1.06
CA ARG A 108 -7.62 -12.22 1.42
C ARG A 108 -8.28 -12.27 2.81
N ASP A 109 -9.14 -13.25 3.03
CA ASP A 109 -10.00 -13.34 4.22
C ASP A 109 -9.20 -13.42 5.52
N GLU A 110 -8.04 -14.07 5.53
CA GLU A 110 -7.20 -14.18 6.73
C GLU A 110 -6.63 -12.82 7.16
N ILE A 111 -6.31 -11.93 6.20
CA ILE A 111 -5.87 -10.56 6.50
C ILE A 111 -7.04 -9.74 7.04
N LEU A 112 -8.22 -9.83 6.40
CA LEU A 112 -9.43 -9.19 6.88
C LEU A 112 -9.78 -9.62 8.32
N HIS A 113 -9.61 -10.91 8.61
CA HIS A 113 -9.83 -11.43 9.96
C HIS A 113 -8.86 -10.80 10.98
N VAL A 114 -7.58 -10.67 10.64
CA VAL A 114 -6.56 -10.01 11.49
C VAL A 114 -6.94 -8.55 11.76
N ILE A 115 -7.33 -7.81 10.72
CA ILE A 115 -7.73 -6.40 10.85
C ILE A 115 -8.95 -6.28 11.77
N ARG A 116 -10.00 -7.07 11.55
CA ARG A 116 -11.22 -7.05 12.36
C ARG A 116 -10.98 -7.45 13.80
N GLN A 117 -10.11 -8.44 14.05
CA GLN A 117 -9.72 -8.82 15.42
C GLN A 117 -8.98 -7.69 16.13
N GLY A 118 -8.05 -7.00 15.46
CA GLY A 118 -7.37 -5.83 16.02
C GLY A 118 -8.36 -4.74 16.40
N GLN A 119 -9.24 -4.37 15.48
CA GLN A 119 -10.28 -3.36 15.70
C GLN A 119 -11.22 -3.73 16.85
N ALA A 120 -11.69 -4.98 16.91
CA ALA A 120 -12.55 -5.47 17.99
C ALA A 120 -11.85 -5.45 19.36
N ALA A 121 -10.54 -5.62 19.39
CA ALA A 121 -9.71 -5.55 20.59
C ALA A 121 -9.22 -4.13 20.91
N ALA A 122 -9.64 -3.10 20.17
CA ALA A 122 -9.14 -1.73 20.23
C ALA A 122 -7.61 -1.63 20.14
N LYS A 123 -6.98 -2.51 19.35
CA LYS A 123 -5.55 -2.51 19.06
C LYS A 123 -5.30 -1.89 17.69
N PRO A 124 -4.38 -0.93 17.58
CA PRO A 124 -4.00 -0.36 16.30
C PRO A 124 -3.47 -1.45 15.34
N VAL A 125 -3.99 -1.45 14.12
CA VAL A 125 -3.49 -2.33 13.06
C VAL A 125 -2.68 -1.49 12.10
N LYS A 126 -1.45 -1.91 11.84
CA LYS A 126 -0.49 -1.20 10.99
C LYS A 126 0.06 -2.12 9.90
N LEU A 127 0.38 -1.56 8.73
CA LEU A 127 1.16 -2.23 7.69
C LEU A 127 2.58 -1.68 7.72
N VAL A 128 3.57 -2.54 7.91
CA VAL A 128 4.98 -2.15 7.76
C VAL A 128 5.68 -3.17 6.90
N ALA A 129 6.13 -2.77 5.69
CA ALA A 129 6.62 -3.71 4.70
C ALA A 129 7.57 -3.09 3.67
N ASN A 130 8.45 -3.92 3.13
CA ASN A 130 9.08 -3.70 1.83
C ASN A 130 8.18 -4.32 0.76
N LEU A 131 7.20 -3.55 0.25
CA LEU A 131 6.13 -4.10 -0.58
C LEU A 131 6.61 -4.65 -1.93
N PRO A 132 6.10 -5.82 -2.35
CA PRO A 132 6.23 -6.27 -3.73
C PRO A 132 5.62 -5.23 -4.69
N TYR A 133 6.42 -4.76 -5.68
CA TYR A 133 6.03 -3.61 -6.49
C TYR A 133 4.76 -3.81 -7.33
N ASN A 134 4.51 -5.05 -7.75
CA ASN A 134 3.38 -5.40 -8.60
C ASN A 134 2.01 -5.31 -7.91
N ILE A 135 1.95 -5.41 -6.57
CA ILE A 135 0.69 -5.37 -5.81
C ILE A 135 0.56 -4.14 -4.92
N ALA A 136 1.60 -3.31 -4.81
CA ALA A 136 1.65 -2.22 -3.83
C ALA A 136 0.46 -1.25 -3.93
N SER A 137 0.11 -0.78 -5.14
CA SER A 137 -0.96 0.19 -5.32
C SER A 137 -2.34 -0.32 -4.88
N PRO A 138 -2.85 -1.46 -5.36
CA PRO A 138 -4.14 -1.98 -4.90
C PRO A 138 -4.11 -2.37 -3.41
N LEU A 139 -3.02 -2.99 -2.94
CA LEU A 139 -2.89 -3.42 -1.55
C LEU A 139 -3.02 -2.25 -0.58
N VAL A 140 -2.30 -1.16 -0.83
CA VAL A 140 -2.31 0.04 0.02
C VAL A 140 -3.70 0.65 0.12
N ILE A 141 -4.42 0.76 -0.98
CA ILE A 141 -5.78 1.30 -0.97
C ILE A 141 -6.75 0.37 -0.22
N GLU A 142 -6.68 -0.93 -0.46
CA GLU A 142 -7.55 -1.89 0.26
C GLU A 142 -7.25 -1.91 1.77
N MET A 143 -5.98 -1.86 2.19
CA MET A 143 -5.62 -1.76 3.61
C MET A 143 -6.21 -0.51 4.28
N LEU A 144 -6.18 0.66 3.60
CA LEU A 144 -6.79 1.88 4.11
C LEU A 144 -8.32 1.80 4.20
N ILE A 145 -8.97 1.22 3.18
CA ILE A 145 -10.43 1.02 3.18
C ILE A 145 -10.86 0.11 4.33
N GLU A 146 -10.10 -0.97 4.58
CA GLU A 146 -10.41 -1.92 5.67
C GLU A 146 -10.02 -1.40 7.08
N GLY A 147 -9.45 -0.19 7.16
CA GLY A 147 -9.25 0.49 8.45
C GLY A 147 -7.89 0.30 9.08
N VAL A 148 -6.87 -0.09 8.31
CA VAL A 148 -5.47 -0.07 8.79
C VAL A 148 -5.05 1.38 9.05
N GLU A 149 -4.60 1.68 10.26
CA GLU A 149 -4.45 3.05 10.76
C GLU A 149 -3.20 3.75 10.24
N LEU A 150 -2.11 3.00 10.10
CA LEU A 150 -0.85 3.51 9.59
C LEU A 150 -0.20 2.49 8.66
N LEU A 151 0.24 2.96 7.50
CA LEU A 151 1.02 2.18 6.56
C LEU A 151 2.38 2.85 6.37
N ALA A 152 3.47 2.11 6.64
CA ALA A 152 4.85 2.52 6.36
C ALA A 152 5.49 1.49 5.45
N PHE A 153 5.82 1.88 4.23
CA PHE A 153 6.24 0.90 3.23
C PHE A 153 7.21 1.48 2.20
N THR A 154 8.03 0.60 1.63
CA THR A 154 8.85 0.95 0.49
C THR A 154 8.15 0.54 -0.80
N VAL A 155 8.24 1.39 -1.81
CA VAL A 155 7.73 1.16 -3.18
C VAL A 155 8.66 1.77 -4.22
N GLN A 156 8.43 1.47 -5.49
CA GLN A 156 9.07 2.19 -6.58
C GLN A 156 8.78 3.70 -6.49
N LYS A 157 9.77 4.53 -6.79
CA LYS A 157 9.68 6.00 -6.70
C LYS A 157 8.50 6.55 -7.49
N GLU A 158 8.22 6.01 -8.68
CA GLU A 158 7.07 6.38 -9.51
C GLU A 158 5.75 6.16 -8.76
N VAL A 159 5.58 5.00 -8.08
CA VAL A 159 4.36 4.72 -7.30
C VAL A 159 4.22 5.72 -6.15
N ALA A 160 5.31 6.04 -5.45
CA ALA A 160 5.30 7.04 -4.39
C ALA A 160 4.94 8.43 -4.94
N GLN A 161 5.48 8.83 -6.08
CA GLN A 161 5.15 10.07 -6.77
C GLN A 161 3.66 10.13 -7.14
N ARG A 162 3.10 9.04 -7.66
CA ARG A 162 1.66 8.93 -7.97
C ARG A 162 0.79 9.03 -6.72
N ILE A 163 1.18 8.42 -5.59
CA ILE A 163 0.44 8.54 -4.32
C ILE A 163 0.38 10.00 -3.86
N GLY A 164 1.50 10.73 -3.94
CA GLY A 164 1.62 12.12 -3.48
C GLY A 164 1.39 13.18 -4.54
N ALA A 165 0.99 12.80 -5.76
CA ALA A 165 0.83 13.76 -6.88
C ALA A 165 -0.25 14.78 -6.61
N LYS A 166 -0.02 16.02 -7.09
CA LYS A 166 -0.97 17.13 -6.99
C LYS A 166 -1.85 17.23 -8.25
N PRO A 167 -3.05 17.77 -8.15
CA PRO A 167 -3.90 18.06 -9.31
C PRO A 167 -3.12 18.81 -10.41
N GLY A 168 -3.34 18.42 -11.66
CA GLY A 168 -2.64 18.96 -12.82
C GLY A 168 -1.24 18.39 -13.07
N GLY A 169 -0.70 17.60 -12.15
CA GLY A 169 0.59 16.94 -12.31
C GLY A 169 0.51 15.71 -13.24
N GLU A 170 1.63 15.38 -13.88
CA GLU A 170 1.73 14.27 -14.84
C GLU A 170 1.34 12.93 -14.19
N GLU A 171 1.79 12.69 -12.96
CA GLU A 171 1.56 11.47 -12.19
C GLU A 171 0.20 11.42 -11.50
N TYR A 172 -0.60 12.51 -11.57
CA TYR A 172 -1.88 12.57 -10.88
C TYR A 172 -2.94 11.67 -11.53
N GLY A 173 -3.61 10.87 -10.69
CA GLY A 173 -4.59 9.89 -11.15
C GLY A 173 -5.42 9.27 -10.03
N PRO A 174 -6.15 8.17 -10.30
CA PRO A 174 -7.01 7.54 -9.32
C PRO A 174 -6.31 7.15 -8.03
N LEU A 175 -5.06 6.67 -8.11
CA LEU A 175 -4.26 6.32 -6.92
C LEU A 175 -4.01 7.56 -6.05
N SER A 176 -3.71 8.72 -6.66
CA SER A 176 -3.50 9.98 -5.96
C SER A 176 -4.77 10.41 -5.22
N VAL A 177 -5.91 10.40 -5.93
CA VAL A 177 -7.20 10.81 -5.37
C VAL A 177 -7.60 9.91 -4.20
N MET A 178 -7.54 8.59 -4.40
CA MET A 178 -7.94 7.63 -3.36
C MET A 178 -7.02 7.70 -2.13
N ALA A 179 -5.70 7.69 -2.33
CA ALA A 179 -4.76 7.74 -1.21
C ALA A 179 -4.92 9.01 -0.38
N GLN A 180 -5.09 10.18 -1.03
CA GLN A 180 -5.22 11.47 -0.36
C GLN A 180 -6.61 11.70 0.26
N MET A 181 -7.64 10.97 -0.17
CA MET A 181 -8.95 10.97 0.51
C MET A 181 -8.99 10.03 1.71
N LEU A 182 -8.24 8.94 1.66
CA LEU A 182 -8.19 7.93 2.71
C LEU A 182 -7.12 8.19 3.77
N ALA A 183 -6.08 8.98 3.45
CA ALA A 183 -4.95 9.17 4.34
C ALA A 183 -4.22 10.50 4.14
N ARG A 184 -3.50 10.93 5.19
CA ARG A 184 -2.44 11.92 5.06
C ARG A 184 -1.19 11.23 4.50
N VAL A 185 -0.70 11.73 3.37
CA VAL A 185 0.44 11.18 2.62
C VAL A 185 1.73 11.86 3.04
N GLU A 186 2.74 11.08 3.40
CA GLU A 186 4.08 11.54 3.77
C GLU A 186 5.12 10.77 2.95
N LEU A 187 5.79 11.45 2.03
CA LEU A 187 6.93 10.89 1.29
C LEU A 187 8.20 11.13 2.11
N LEU A 188 8.68 10.12 2.83
CA LEU A 188 9.70 10.29 3.86
C LEU A 188 11.11 10.34 3.28
N ARG A 189 11.45 9.44 2.34
CA ARG A 189 12.81 9.34 1.81
C ARG A 189 12.86 8.62 0.47
N THR A 190 13.71 9.10 -0.45
CA THR A 190 14.14 8.33 -1.63
C THR A 190 15.25 7.35 -1.23
N LEU A 191 15.20 6.14 -1.75
CA LEU A 191 16.08 5.04 -1.41
C LEU A 191 16.85 4.59 -2.66
N PRO A 192 18.18 4.53 -2.59
CA PRO A 192 18.99 4.13 -3.73
C PRO A 192 18.82 2.63 -4.03
N ALA A 193 18.91 2.26 -5.31
CA ALA A 193 18.76 0.87 -5.74
C ALA A 193 19.74 -0.09 -5.04
N GLN A 194 20.93 0.39 -4.69
CA GLN A 194 21.99 -0.37 -4.01
C GLN A 194 21.63 -0.81 -2.58
N ALA A 195 20.60 -0.21 -1.97
CA ALA A 195 20.09 -0.64 -0.66
C ALA A 195 19.33 -1.97 -0.71
N PHE A 196 19.11 -2.49 -1.93
CA PHE A 196 18.36 -3.73 -2.19
C PHE A 196 19.19 -4.75 -3.00
N TRP A 197 18.87 -6.02 -2.82
CA TRP A 197 19.40 -7.11 -3.64
C TRP A 197 18.28 -8.12 -4.02
N PRO A 198 18.15 -8.51 -5.31
CA PRO A 198 18.77 -7.85 -6.48
C PRO A 198 18.44 -6.36 -6.53
N ALA A 199 19.38 -5.54 -7.04
CA ALA A 199 19.12 -4.10 -7.15
C ALA A 199 18.00 -3.83 -8.16
N PRO A 200 16.94 -3.09 -7.80
CA PRO A 200 15.90 -2.70 -8.74
C PRO A 200 16.45 -1.76 -9.82
N LYS A 201 15.80 -1.71 -10.99
CA LYS A 201 16.23 -0.85 -12.10
C LYS A 201 16.02 0.64 -11.82
N ILE A 202 15.12 0.96 -10.91
CA ILE A 202 14.74 2.34 -10.53
C ILE A 202 14.82 2.50 -9.02
N GLU A 203 14.97 3.74 -8.57
CA GLU A 203 14.96 4.08 -7.15
C GLU A 203 13.63 3.71 -6.49
N SER A 204 13.69 3.47 -5.20
CA SER A 204 12.53 3.25 -4.36
C SER A 204 12.28 4.49 -3.48
N ALA A 205 11.15 4.52 -2.80
CA ALA A 205 10.85 5.52 -1.81
C ALA A 205 10.17 4.87 -0.59
N LEU A 206 10.45 5.43 0.59
CA LEU A 206 9.74 5.14 1.82
C LEU A 206 8.57 6.12 1.94
N VAL A 207 7.37 5.56 2.05
CA VAL A 207 6.11 6.28 2.16
C VAL A 207 5.45 5.93 3.49
N ARG A 208 4.82 6.92 4.11
CA ARG A 208 3.93 6.72 5.25
C ARG A 208 2.56 7.31 4.94
N LEU A 209 1.53 6.53 5.22
CA LEU A 209 0.14 6.94 5.11
C LEU A 209 -0.50 6.81 6.48
N ARG A 210 -1.09 7.90 6.98
CA ARG A 210 -1.90 7.90 8.20
C ARG A 210 -3.36 7.97 7.80
N ARG A 211 -4.13 6.95 8.12
CA ARG A 211 -5.54 6.89 7.77
C ARG A 211 -6.30 8.11 8.31
N GLU A 212 -7.03 8.75 7.44
CA GLU A 212 -8.00 9.79 7.73
C GLU A 212 -9.31 9.37 7.06
N ASP A 213 -10.30 8.96 7.87
CA ASP A 213 -11.56 8.43 7.32
C ASP A 213 -12.49 9.54 6.86
N ARG A 214 -12.31 9.97 5.61
CA ARG A 214 -13.14 11.00 4.96
C ARG A 214 -14.24 10.42 4.09
N LEU A 215 -14.20 9.12 3.80
CA LEU A 215 -15.09 8.45 2.85
C LEU A 215 -16.08 7.50 3.50
N GLY A 216 -15.76 6.97 4.68
CA GLY A 216 -16.56 5.97 5.37
C GLY A 216 -16.85 4.75 4.50
N ASP A 217 -18.03 4.20 4.63
CA ASP A 217 -18.48 3.02 3.87
C ASP A 217 -18.61 3.28 2.36
N ARG A 218 -18.55 4.55 1.93
CA ARG A 218 -18.67 4.95 0.52
C ARG A 218 -17.34 4.90 -0.25
N ALA A 219 -16.23 4.53 0.39
CA ALA A 219 -14.88 4.54 -0.21
C ALA A 219 -14.81 3.71 -1.50
N ARG A 220 -15.46 2.54 -1.55
CA ARG A 220 -15.45 1.66 -2.74
C ARG A 220 -16.24 2.26 -3.91
N ASP A 221 -17.38 2.87 -3.62
CA ASP A 221 -18.24 3.52 -4.63
C ASP A 221 -17.56 4.76 -5.19
N PHE A 222 -16.98 5.57 -4.33
CA PHE A 222 -16.15 6.70 -4.71
C PHE A 222 -14.97 6.27 -5.58
N GLY A 223 -14.27 5.18 -5.22
CA GLY A 223 -13.19 4.63 -6.01
C GLY A 223 -13.62 4.24 -7.43
N ARG A 224 -14.80 3.60 -7.58
CA ARG A 224 -15.38 3.28 -8.88
C ARG A 224 -15.70 4.54 -9.70
N PHE A 225 -16.29 5.53 -9.08
CA PHE A 225 -16.57 6.82 -9.70
C PHE A 225 -15.30 7.49 -10.23
N VAL A 226 -14.25 7.60 -9.39
CA VAL A 226 -12.96 8.18 -9.77
C VAL A 226 -12.33 7.41 -10.94
N HIS A 227 -12.27 6.09 -10.85
CA HIS A 227 -11.75 5.25 -11.94
C HIS A 227 -12.50 5.46 -13.25
N THR A 228 -13.83 5.55 -13.20
CA THR A 228 -14.68 5.78 -14.36
C THR A 228 -14.36 7.12 -15.02
N LEU A 229 -14.25 8.20 -14.27
CA LEU A 229 -13.92 9.51 -14.83
C LEU A 229 -12.51 9.54 -15.42
N PHE A 230 -11.52 8.93 -14.77
CA PHE A 230 -10.15 8.85 -15.29
C PHE A 230 -10.01 7.94 -16.51
N SER A 231 -10.94 7.03 -16.79
CA SER A 231 -10.95 6.29 -18.06
C SER A 231 -11.14 7.22 -19.26
N PHE A 232 -11.69 8.40 -19.05
CA PHE A 232 -11.87 9.46 -20.03
C PHE A 232 -10.86 10.61 -19.87
N ARG A 233 -9.66 10.36 -19.33
CA ARG A 233 -8.63 11.36 -18.98
C ARG A 233 -8.38 12.42 -20.07
N ARG A 234 -8.43 12.04 -21.37
CA ARG A 234 -8.22 12.97 -22.49
C ARG A 234 -9.41 13.85 -22.85
N LYS A 235 -10.55 13.69 -22.17
CA LYS A 235 -11.77 14.47 -22.39
C LYS A 235 -11.91 15.57 -21.33
N THR A 236 -12.70 16.60 -21.64
CA THR A 236 -13.14 17.56 -20.62
C THR A 236 -14.03 16.87 -19.59
N LEU A 237 -14.10 17.41 -18.38
CA LEU A 237 -14.93 16.84 -17.29
C LEU A 237 -16.38 16.67 -17.71
N ARG A 238 -16.96 17.66 -18.40
CA ARG A 238 -18.30 17.61 -18.98
C ARG A 238 -18.52 16.36 -19.84
N LYS A 239 -17.59 16.11 -20.77
CA LYS A 239 -17.65 14.94 -21.66
C LYS A 239 -17.41 13.65 -20.88
N ALA A 240 -16.51 13.65 -19.89
CA ALA A 240 -16.25 12.47 -19.05
C ALA A 240 -17.48 12.08 -18.24
N LEU A 241 -18.15 13.02 -17.59
CA LEU A 241 -19.40 12.79 -16.86
C LEU A 241 -20.51 12.25 -17.77
N SER A 242 -20.74 12.89 -18.92
CA SER A 242 -21.75 12.42 -19.89
C SER A 242 -21.46 11.02 -20.41
N GLN A 243 -20.21 10.69 -20.73
CA GLN A 243 -19.81 9.37 -21.20
C GLN A 243 -19.87 8.29 -20.08
N ALA A 244 -19.73 8.71 -18.83
CA ALA A 244 -19.94 7.86 -17.67
C ALA A 244 -21.43 7.65 -17.32
N GLY A 245 -22.34 8.28 -18.06
CA GLY A 245 -23.79 8.12 -17.87
C GLY A 245 -24.40 9.08 -16.85
N TYR A 246 -23.67 10.11 -16.42
CA TYR A 246 -24.15 11.12 -15.46
C TYR A 246 -24.75 12.35 -16.15
N GLU A 247 -25.66 13.04 -15.48
CA GLU A 247 -26.23 14.32 -15.91
C GLU A 247 -25.20 15.45 -15.71
N ALA A 248 -24.25 15.58 -16.65
CA ALA A 248 -23.09 16.46 -16.52
C ALA A 248 -23.43 17.89 -16.10
N GLU A 249 -24.43 18.53 -16.74
CA GLU A 249 -24.82 19.93 -16.44
C GLU A 249 -25.33 20.08 -15.01
N LYS A 250 -26.10 19.12 -14.52
CA LYS A 250 -26.63 19.13 -13.17
C LYS A 250 -25.51 19.00 -12.13
N VAL A 251 -24.56 18.05 -12.38
CA VAL A 251 -23.41 17.85 -11.49
C VAL A 251 -22.53 19.10 -11.47
N LEU A 252 -22.18 19.65 -12.64
CA LEU A 252 -21.34 20.82 -12.77
C LEU A 252 -21.95 22.05 -12.09
N ALA A 253 -23.27 22.28 -12.28
CA ALA A 253 -23.98 23.37 -11.62
C ALA A 253 -24.03 23.18 -10.09
N LYS A 254 -24.30 21.95 -9.59
CA LYS A 254 -24.37 21.64 -8.15
C LYS A 254 -23.00 21.84 -7.45
N VAL A 255 -21.91 21.46 -8.11
CA VAL A 255 -20.55 21.57 -7.53
C VAL A 255 -19.91 22.95 -7.78
N GLY A 256 -20.37 23.69 -8.79
CA GLY A 256 -19.84 25.01 -9.16
C GLY A 256 -18.44 24.93 -9.80
N VAL A 257 -18.18 23.92 -10.64
CA VAL A 257 -16.87 23.72 -11.31
C VAL A 257 -16.97 23.89 -12.81
N ASP A 258 -15.85 24.33 -13.43
CA ASP A 258 -15.75 24.47 -14.88
C ASP A 258 -15.63 23.10 -15.56
N GLY A 259 -16.68 22.69 -16.26
CA GLY A 259 -16.72 21.44 -17.04
C GLY A 259 -15.82 21.43 -18.29
N GLY A 260 -15.22 22.55 -18.67
CA GLY A 260 -14.24 22.67 -19.76
C GLY A 260 -12.87 22.13 -19.39
N ARG A 261 -12.54 22.08 -18.10
CA ARG A 261 -11.29 21.51 -17.56
C ARG A 261 -11.26 19.98 -17.68
N ARG A 262 -10.07 19.40 -17.62
CA ARG A 262 -9.90 17.94 -17.60
C ARG A 262 -9.99 17.38 -16.18
N GLY A 263 -10.41 16.12 -16.04
CA GLY A 263 -10.54 15.45 -14.74
C GLY A 263 -9.27 15.53 -13.88
N GLU A 264 -8.09 15.40 -14.49
CA GLU A 264 -6.80 15.45 -13.79
C GLU A 264 -6.47 16.78 -13.11
N GLU A 265 -7.23 17.86 -13.42
CA GLU A 265 -7.02 19.17 -12.85
C GLU A 265 -7.80 19.41 -11.54
N PHE A 266 -8.68 18.49 -11.15
CA PHE A 266 -9.52 18.63 -9.97
C PHE A 266 -8.89 17.95 -8.75
N SER A 267 -9.07 18.59 -7.59
CA SER A 267 -8.59 18.06 -6.31
C SER A 267 -9.39 16.84 -5.86
N PRO A 268 -8.85 16.01 -4.95
CA PRO A 268 -9.59 14.88 -4.37
C PRO A 268 -10.94 15.30 -3.73
N VAL A 269 -10.98 16.47 -3.09
CA VAL A 269 -12.20 17.00 -2.47
C VAL A 269 -13.23 17.42 -3.52
N GLU A 270 -12.79 17.99 -4.65
CA GLU A 270 -13.71 18.31 -5.77
C GLU A 270 -14.30 17.02 -6.37
N PHE A 271 -13.50 15.95 -6.51
CA PHE A 271 -14.02 14.65 -6.92
C PHE A 271 -15.06 14.11 -5.95
N TRP A 272 -14.85 14.27 -4.66
CA TRP A 272 -15.82 13.88 -3.64
C TRP A 272 -17.14 14.65 -3.78
N ARG A 273 -17.08 15.97 -3.94
CA ARG A 273 -18.29 16.80 -4.18
C ARG A 273 -19.03 16.39 -5.45
N MET A 274 -18.31 16.03 -6.53
CA MET A 274 -18.93 15.50 -7.75
C MET A 274 -19.61 14.16 -7.51
N PHE A 275 -18.99 13.28 -6.74
CA PHE A 275 -19.56 11.99 -6.37
C PHE A 275 -20.86 12.17 -5.57
N GLU A 276 -20.89 13.06 -4.59
CA GLU A 276 -22.11 13.40 -3.84
C GLU A 276 -23.19 14.10 -4.71
N ALA A 277 -22.79 14.67 -5.83
CA ALA A 277 -23.70 15.35 -6.73
C ALA A 277 -24.38 14.41 -7.75
N VAL A 278 -23.79 13.24 -8.02
CA VAL A 278 -24.35 12.23 -8.94
C VAL A 278 -25.31 11.26 -8.26
N GLU A 279 -25.31 11.21 -6.94
CA GLU A 279 -26.30 10.52 -6.12
C GLU A 279 -27.56 11.40 -5.91
#